data_0b9f8071dd5e291c57f0638e55f52412
#
_entry.id   0b9f8071dd5e291c57f0638e55f52412
#
_cell.length_a   1.000
_cell.length_b   1.000
_cell.length_c   1.000
_cell.angle_alpha   90.00
_cell.angle_beta   90.00
_cell.angle_gamma   90.00
#
_symmetry.space_group_name_H-M   'P 1'
#
loop_
_entity.id
_entity.type
_entity.pdbx_description
1 polymer ?
#
loop_
_entity_poly.entity_id
_entity_poly.type
_entity_poly.pdbx_seq_one_letter_code
_entity_poly.pdbx_strand_id
1 'polypeptide(L)'
;MTSFDRHPSVTALRSQTRQPRPGTLPTEELRRLCLEAGADDVGFVPIDRPDIASERAGVLQVFPAAKVLISVVCRMNREPVRSPARSIANLEFHHSGDRVNEVARDIVRQLEDRGIRAMNAPMGFPMEASEFPGKIWVVSHKPVAVAAGLGQMGLHRNVIHPRYGSFILLGTIFVDVDIDQDSQPVDYNPCVNCKLCVAACPVGAIKPEGGFDASACVTHNYREFLHGFTDWVEHVADSHDAKDYRRRVTDQESVSMWQSLSFGANYKAAYCLAVCPAGEDVLAPFIDDRPAFLAGIVKPLQQKQETIYVVPGSDADEYVTRVFPHKTKQHVNSLRPTTITGFLDTMHVVFQAGQAKGIDAVYHLIFTGKEPAEATITIRQQTLHVQRGLIGKPDCTIKADSQTWLGFLRKERSISWALLTGRIRVRGGLSRLQAFGRCFLG
;
A
#
# COMPACT_ATOMS: atom_id res chain seq x y z
N MET A 1 15.77 37.70 -37.27
CA MET A 1 15.74 37.45 -35.83
C MET A 1 14.36 37.80 -35.29
N THR A 2 13.65 36.85 -34.69
CA THR A 2 12.34 37.06 -34.09
C THR A 2 12.45 37.89 -32.81
N SER A 3 11.33 38.42 -32.29
CA SER A 3 11.33 39.11 -30.96
C SER A 3 11.86 38.19 -29.85
N PHE A 4 11.63 36.88 -29.98
CA PHE A 4 12.15 35.83 -29.08
C PHE A 4 13.69 35.80 -29.07
N ASP A 5 14.34 35.86 -30.25
CA ASP A 5 15.81 35.86 -30.35
C ASP A 5 16.49 37.03 -29.67
N ARG A 6 15.77 38.18 -29.58
CA ARG A 6 16.25 39.43 -28.95
C ARG A 6 15.88 39.53 -27.47
N HIS A 7 15.16 38.54 -26.90
CA HIS A 7 14.81 38.57 -25.50
C HIS A 7 16.09 38.54 -24.62
N PRO A 8 16.22 39.38 -23.58
CA PRO A 8 17.42 39.42 -22.74
C PRO A 8 17.86 38.07 -22.19
N SER A 9 16.91 37.24 -21.73
CA SER A 9 17.20 35.89 -21.23
C SER A 9 17.78 34.96 -22.31
N VAL A 10 17.31 35.09 -23.55
CA VAL A 10 17.81 34.26 -24.68
C VAL A 10 19.24 34.71 -25.05
N THR A 11 19.47 36.02 -25.07
CA THR A 11 20.79 36.58 -25.33
C THR A 11 21.80 36.19 -24.25
N ALA A 12 21.42 36.32 -22.97
CA ALA A 12 22.25 35.92 -21.83
C ALA A 12 22.57 34.41 -21.87
N LEU A 13 21.59 33.59 -22.21
CA LEU A 13 21.77 32.15 -22.29
C LEU A 13 22.69 31.72 -23.44
N ARG A 14 22.61 32.42 -24.61
CA ARG A 14 23.47 32.15 -25.77
C ARG A 14 24.93 32.59 -25.55
N SER A 15 25.18 33.50 -24.63
CA SER A 15 26.54 33.96 -24.27
C SER A 15 27.21 33.06 -23.22
N GLN A 16 26.46 32.14 -22.60
CA GLN A 16 27.01 31.22 -21.61
C GLN A 16 27.62 29.97 -22.28
N THR A 17 28.82 29.59 -21.85
CA THR A 17 29.41 28.30 -22.20
C THR A 17 28.69 27.20 -21.39
N ARG A 18 27.82 26.43 -22.03
CA ARG A 18 27.14 25.33 -21.37
C ARG A 18 28.08 24.14 -21.25
N GLN A 19 28.18 23.58 -20.07
CA GLN A 19 28.80 22.28 -19.92
C GLN A 19 27.97 21.21 -20.69
N PRO A 20 28.61 20.33 -21.46
CA PRO A 20 27.89 19.25 -22.11
C PRO A 20 27.27 18.36 -21.03
N ARG A 21 26.03 17.97 -21.26
CA ARG A 21 25.34 17.01 -20.41
C ARG A 21 26.08 15.67 -20.41
N PRO A 22 26.30 15.03 -19.25
CA PRO A 22 26.91 13.71 -19.20
C PRO A 22 26.00 12.67 -19.90
N GLY A 23 26.58 11.82 -20.73
CA GLY A 23 25.86 10.71 -21.37
C GLY A 23 25.63 9.54 -20.41
N THR A 24 26.58 9.31 -19.51
CA THR A 24 26.59 8.28 -18.48
C THR A 24 27.17 8.87 -17.20
N LEU A 25 26.61 8.50 -16.05
CA LEU A 25 27.13 8.87 -14.72
C LEU A 25 27.90 7.70 -14.11
N PRO A 26 29.11 7.95 -13.54
CA PRO A 26 29.75 6.99 -12.69
C PRO A 26 28.88 6.68 -11.45
N THR A 27 28.58 5.41 -11.23
CA THR A 27 27.72 4.95 -10.13
C THR A 27 28.25 5.38 -8.75
N GLU A 28 29.59 5.34 -8.56
CA GLU A 28 30.22 5.75 -7.31
C GLU A 28 30.09 7.26 -7.04
N GLU A 29 30.13 8.09 -8.08
CA GLU A 29 29.85 9.53 -7.94
C GLU A 29 28.40 9.77 -7.55
N LEU A 30 27.46 9.08 -8.20
CA LEU A 30 26.03 9.17 -7.91
C LEU A 30 25.72 8.66 -6.50
N ARG A 31 26.36 7.55 -6.07
CA ARG A 31 26.26 7.04 -4.70
C ARG A 31 26.71 8.07 -3.68
N ARG A 32 27.88 8.65 -3.88
CA ARG A 32 28.42 9.68 -2.99
C ARG A 32 27.46 10.87 -2.89
N LEU A 33 26.96 11.39 -4.04
CA LEU A 33 25.97 12.46 -4.06
C LEU A 33 24.73 12.13 -3.21
N CYS A 34 24.19 10.93 -3.34
CA CYS A 34 23.00 10.53 -2.59
C CYS A 34 23.28 10.42 -1.07
N LEU A 35 24.42 9.87 -0.68
CA LEU A 35 24.82 9.76 0.72
C LEU A 35 25.09 11.15 1.35
N GLU A 36 25.75 12.05 0.62
CA GLU A 36 25.98 13.44 1.04
C GLU A 36 24.69 14.24 1.16
N ALA A 37 23.65 13.92 0.33
CA ALA A 37 22.31 14.48 0.46
C ALA A 37 21.53 13.95 1.68
N GLY A 38 22.06 12.94 2.36
CA GLY A 38 21.52 12.41 3.63
C GLY A 38 20.82 11.07 3.55
N ALA A 39 20.92 10.33 2.43
CA ALA A 39 20.50 8.95 2.39
C ALA A 39 21.40 8.09 3.30
N ASP A 40 20.81 7.09 3.99
CA ASP A 40 21.56 6.13 4.80
C ASP A 40 22.09 4.95 3.95
N ASP A 41 21.43 4.66 2.81
CA ASP A 41 21.90 3.75 1.76
C ASP A 41 21.21 4.08 0.43
N VAL A 42 21.80 3.60 -0.69
CA VAL A 42 21.29 3.86 -2.04
C VAL A 42 21.65 2.76 -3.01
N GLY A 43 20.74 2.48 -3.95
CA GLY A 43 20.99 1.55 -5.05
C GLY A 43 20.32 2.02 -6.35
N PHE A 44 20.74 1.45 -7.47
CA PHE A 44 20.44 1.92 -8.81
C PHE A 44 19.91 0.80 -9.69
N VAL A 45 18.80 1.04 -10.40
CA VAL A 45 18.13 0.03 -11.23
C VAL A 45 17.77 0.63 -12.57
N PRO A 46 18.28 0.12 -13.70
CA PRO A 46 17.80 0.48 -15.03
C PRO A 46 16.30 0.20 -15.17
N ILE A 47 15.56 1.10 -15.84
CA ILE A 47 14.09 1.02 -15.95
C ILE A 47 13.61 -0.19 -16.75
N ASP A 48 14.44 -0.79 -17.57
CA ASP A 48 14.13 -1.92 -18.43
C ASP A 48 14.36 -3.29 -17.77
N ARG A 49 14.88 -3.32 -16.55
CA ARG A 49 15.10 -4.56 -15.80
C ARG A 49 13.78 -5.32 -15.57
N PRO A 50 13.77 -6.66 -15.78
CA PRO A 50 12.56 -7.48 -15.63
C PRO A 50 11.95 -7.50 -14.25
N ASP A 51 12.75 -7.40 -13.19
CA ASP A 51 12.34 -7.46 -11.79
C ASP A 51 11.54 -6.23 -11.31
N ILE A 52 11.56 -5.14 -12.09
CA ILE A 52 10.72 -3.94 -11.85
C ILE A 52 9.69 -3.70 -12.97
N ALA A 53 9.42 -4.68 -13.82
CA ALA A 53 8.52 -4.54 -14.97
C ALA A 53 7.11 -4.05 -14.57
N SER A 54 6.62 -4.41 -13.38
CA SER A 54 5.33 -3.94 -12.83
C SER A 54 5.27 -2.44 -12.57
N GLU A 55 6.41 -1.79 -12.35
CA GLU A 55 6.50 -0.36 -12.04
C GLU A 55 6.78 0.51 -13.28
N ARG A 56 7.36 -0.09 -14.32
CA ARG A 56 7.84 0.58 -15.53
C ARG A 56 6.77 1.45 -16.20
N ALA A 57 5.57 0.93 -16.37
CA ALA A 57 4.49 1.64 -17.07
C ALA A 57 4.09 2.93 -16.32
N GLY A 58 3.92 2.86 -15.00
CA GLY A 58 3.58 4.04 -14.17
C GLY A 58 4.67 5.11 -14.21
N VAL A 59 5.94 4.70 -14.12
CA VAL A 59 7.08 5.62 -14.18
C VAL A 59 7.15 6.30 -15.55
N LEU A 60 7.08 5.54 -16.66
CA LEU A 60 7.19 6.09 -18.01
C LEU A 60 5.99 6.95 -18.41
N GLN A 61 4.83 6.76 -17.78
CA GLN A 61 3.67 7.62 -17.98
C GLN A 61 3.92 9.05 -17.50
N VAL A 62 4.61 9.23 -16.36
CA VAL A 62 4.88 10.55 -15.77
C VAL A 62 6.25 11.10 -16.16
N PHE A 63 7.22 10.23 -16.44
CA PHE A 63 8.57 10.60 -16.83
C PHE A 63 9.07 9.73 -18.01
N PRO A 64 8.62 10.01 -19.24
CA PRO A 64 8.93 9.17 -20.42
C PRO A 64 10.42 9.03 -20.72
N ALA A 65 11.26 9.95 -20.22
CA ALA A 65 12.71 9.95 -20.41
C ALA A 65 13.45 9.11 -19.34
N ALA A 66 12.76 8.47 -18.40
CA ALA A 66 13.40 7.69 -17.36
C ALA A 66 14.27 6.57 -17.95
N LYS A 67 15.51 6.48 -17.50
CA LYS A 67 16.47 5.42 -17.82
C LYS A 67 16.86 4.61 -16.60
N VAL A 68 17.01 5.28 -15.45
CA VAL A 68 17.43 4.66 -14.21
C VAL A 68 16.52 5.10 -13.06
N LEU A 69 16.26 4.20 -12.13
CA LEU A 69 15.63 4.46 -10.85
C LEU A 69 16.70 4.45 -9.76
N ILE A 70 16.78 5.54 -8.99
CA ILE A 70 17.58 5.61 -7.77
C ILE A 70 16.65 5.26 -6.63
N SER A 71 16.97 4.21 -5.88
CA SER A 71 16.27 3.86 -4.63
C SER A 71 17.09 4.33 -3.45
N VAL A 72 16.48 5.12 -2.57
CA VAL A 72 17.13 5.64 -1.36
C VAL A 72 16.51 5.04 -0.11
N VAL A 73 17.34 4.83 0.91
CA VAL A 73 16.96 4.39 2.25
C VAL A 73 17.20 5.54 3.22
N CYS A 74 16.20 5.85 4.05
CA CYS A 74 16.39 6.65 5.25
C CYS A 74 16.04 5.81 6.49
N ARG A 75 16.95 5.76 7.45
CA ARG A 75 16.81 5.00 8.68
C ARG A 75 15.85 5.69 9.65
N MET A 76 15.01 4.91 10.31
CA MET A 76 14.12 5.31 11.39
C MET A 76 14.76 5.03 12.75
N ASN A 77 14.37 5.82 13.76
CA ASN A 77 14.72 5.53 15.15
C ASN A 77 13.86 4.37 15.68
N ARG A 78 14.48 3.35 16.23
CA ARG A 78 13.82 2.09 16.61
C ARG A 78 12.87 2.23 17.80
N GLU A 79 13.32 2.89 18.87
CA GLU A 79 12.57 2.95 20.12
C GLU A 79 11.23 3.71 19.98
N PRO A 80 11.16 4.86 19.27
CA PRO A 80 9.86 5.48 18.97
C PRO A 80 8.91 4.55 18.21
N VAL A 81 9.38 3.83 17.17
CA VAL A 81 8.56 2.88 16.40
C VAL A 81 8.03 1.74 17.26
N ARG A 82 8.83 1.26 18.23
CA ARG A 82 8.48 0.20 19.20
C ARG A 82 7.51 0.66 20.28
N SER A 83 7.35 1.97 20.48
CA SER A 83 6.50 2.50 21.54
C SER A 83 5.04 2.02 21.41
N PRO A 84 4.41 1.55 22.50
CA PRO A 84 2.98 1.32 22.53
C PRO A 84 2.16 2.64 22.44
N ALA A 85 2.75 3.79 22.75
CA ALA A 85 2.16 5.10 22.51
C ALA A 85 2.25 5.46 21.02
N ARG A 86 1.14 5.34 20.31
CA ARG A 86 1.12 5.54 18.85
C ARG A 86 1.45 6.96 18.41
N SER A 87 1.19 7.97 19.24
CA SER A 87 1.61 9.35 18.99
C SER A 87 3.14 9.46 18.83
N ILE A 88 3.92 8.79 19.67
CA ILE A 88 5.40 8.76 19.59
C ILE A 88 5.83 8.03 18.30
N ALA A 89 5.23 6.86 18.02
CA ALA A 89 5.59 6.10 16.83
C ALA A 89 5.21 6.83 15.54
N ASN A 90 4.05 7.48 15.51
CA ASN A 90 3.62 8.22 14.31
C ASN A 90 4.45 9.49 14.09
N LEU A 91 4.90 10.16 15.16
CA LEU A 91 5.85 11.27 15.02
C LEU A 91 7.13 10.82 14.31
N GLU A 92 7.65 9.64 14.66
CA GLU A 92 8.83 9.07 13.98
C GLU A 92 8.53 8.73 12.51
N PHE A 93 7.37 8.15 12.21
CA PHE A 93 6.97 7.87 10.82
C PHE A 93 6.85 9.13 9.99
N HIS A 94 6.27 10.22 10.54
CA HIS A 94 6.11 11.48 9.84
C HIS A 94 7.46 12.12 9.56
N HIS A 95 8.31 12.30 10.57
CA HIS A 95 9.64 12.90 10.40
C HIS A 95 10.55 12.09 9.47
N SER A 96 10.50 10.77 9.56
CA SER A 96 11.26 9.91 8.64
C SER A 96 10.71 10.00 7.21
N GLY A 97 9.40 10.12 7.04
CA GLY A 97 8.75 10.36 5.74
C GLY A 97 9.17 11.68 5.11
N ASP A 98 9.12 12.76 5.88
CA ASP A 98 9.57 14.09 5.45
C ASP A 98 11.05 14.06 5.07
N ARG A 99 11.90 13.42 5.87
CA ARG A 99 13.32 13.23 5.56
C ARG A 99 13.54 12.52 4.22
N VAL A 100 12.82 11.44 3.93
CA VAL A 100 12.93 10.74 2.63
C VAL A 100 12.61 11.69 1.48
N ASN A 101 11.53 12.47 1.59
CA ASN A 101 11.11 13.40 0.56
C ASN A 101 12.14 14.53 0.38
N GLU A 102 12.71 15.08 1.47
CA GLU A 102 13.74 16.12 1.44
C GLU A 102 15.03 15.60 0.82
N VAL A 103 15.52 14.44 1.24
CA VAL A 103 16.71 13.80 0.66
C VAL A 103 16.53 13.58 -0.84
N ALA A 104 15.39 13.00 -1.25
CA ALA A 104 15.11 12.76 -2.65
C ALA A 104 15.03 14.06 -3.47
N ARG A 105 14.41 15.11 -2.92
CA ARG A 105 14.34 16.44 -3.53
C ARG A 105 15.73 17.10 -3.67
N ASP A 106 16.59 16.98 -2.67
CA ASP A 106 17.94 17.51 -2.71
C ASP A 106 18.81 16.80 -3.76
N ILE A 107 18.65 15.47 -3.89
CA ILE A 107 19.30 14.70 -4.96
C ILE A 107 18.83 15.20 -6.34
N VAL A 108 17.51 15.37 -6.53
CA VAL A 108 16.95 15.89 -7.79
C VAL A 108 17.55 17.26 -8.13
N ARG A 109 17.59 18.20 -7.19
CA ARG A 109 18.16 19.53 -7.40
C ARG A 109 19.63 19.45 -7.82
N GLN A 110 20.46 18.63 -7.15
CA GLN A 110 21.87 18.48 -7.48
C GLN A 110 22.09 17.85 -8.86
N LEU A 111 21.18 16.97 -9.32
CA LEU A 111 21.20 16.39 -10.67
C LEU A 111 20.78 17.42 -11.72
N GLU A 112 19.76 18.23 -11.44
CA GLU A 112 19.31 19.32 -12.33
C GLU A 112 20.41 20.37 -12.52
N ASP A 113 21.16 20.72 -11.46
CA ASP A 113 22.31 21.62 -11.53
C ASP A 113 23.42 21.10 -12.47
N ARG A 114 23.46 19.78 -12.69
CA ARG A 114 24.37 19.09 -13.64
C ARG A 114 23.74 18.88 -15.04
N GLY A 115 22.56 19.45 -15.27
CA GLY A 115 21.84 19.33 -16.54
C GLY A 115 21.15 17.96 -16.75
N ILE A 116 21.01 17.16 -15.71
CA ILE A 116 20.32 15.86 -15.72
C ILE A 116 18.88 16.08 -15.29
N ARG A 117 17.94 15.59 -16.08
CA ARG A 117 16.53 15.63 -15.69
C ARG A 117 16.26 14.53 -14.67
N ALA A 118 15.67 14.91 -13.55
CA ALA A 118 15.34 14.00 -12.48
C ALA A 118 13.97 14.34 -11.88
N MET A 119 13.31 13.36 -11.28
CA MET A 119 12.01 13.52 -10.62
C MET A 119 11.91 12.52 -9.48
N ASN A 120 11.55 12.97 -8.28
CA ASN A 120 11.27 12.05 -7.16
C ASN A 120 9.77 11.80 -7.03
N ALA A 121 9.42 10.54 -6.76
CA ALA A 121 8.07 10.17 -6.35
C ALA A 121 7.87 10.46 -4.84
N PRO A 122 6.66 10.82 -4.40
CA PRO A 122 6.36 10.95 -2.97
C PRO A 122 6.63 9.64 -2.23
N MET A 123 7.20 9.69 -1.03
CA MET A 123 7.43 8.51 -0.17
C MET A 123 6.13 7.75 0.15
N GLY A 124 5.02 8.48 0.29
CA GLY A 124 3.69 7.93 0.53
C GLY A 124 2.59 8.86 0.02
N PHE A 125 2.56 10.10 0.48
CA PHE A 125 1.55 11.10 0.12
C PHE A 125 2.21 12.38 -0.41
N PRO A 126 1.53 13.12 -1.31
CA PRO A 126 0.21 12.86 -1.89
C PRO A 126 0.20 11.67 -2.87
N MET A 127 -0.98 11.10 -3.11
CA MET A 127 -1.23 10.02 -4.07
C MET A 127 -2.20 10.50 -5.15
N GLU A 128 -2.29 9.74 -6.25
CA GLU A 128 -3.21 10.03 -7.37
C GLU A 128 -4.64 9.64 -6.98
N ALA A 129 -5.37 10.57 -6.34
CA ALA A 129 -6.71 10.32 -5.80
C ALA A 129 -7.74 9.91 -6.87
N SER A 130 -7.55 10.31 -8.13
CA SER A 130 -8.39 9.91 -9.26
C SER A 130 -8.38 8.40 -9.52
N GLU A 131 -7.30 7.72 -9.12
CA GLU A 131 -7.13 6.28 -9.30
C GLU A 131 -7.69 5.45 -8.12
N PHE A 132 -8.11 6.13 -7.03
CA PHE A 132 -8.67 5.45 -5.85
C PHE A 132 -10.02 4.79 -6.19
N PRO A 133 -10.27 3.54 -5.78
CA PRO A 133 -9.49 2.66 -4.90
C PRO A 133 -8.46 1.74 -5.60
N GLY A 134 -8.04 2.02 -6.82
CA GLY A 134 -7.03 1.28 -7.57
C GLY A 134 -5.59 1.56 -7.12
N LYS A 135 -4.64 1.50 -8.06
CA LYS A 135 -3.23 1.84 -7.82
C LYS A 135 -3.06 3.37 -7.79
N ILE A 136 -3.02 3.94 -6.61
CA ILE A 136 -2.97 5.39 -6.36
C ILE A 136 -1.54 5.95 -6.21
N TRP A 137 -0.51 5.17 -6.45
CA TRP A 137 0.89 5.60 -6.45
C TRP A 137 1.53 5.39 -7.83
N VAL A 138 2.39 6.31 -8.21
CA VAL A 138 3.12 6.25 -9.49
C VAL A 138 4.09 5.06 -9.52
N VAL A 139 4.79 4.82 -8.42
CA VAL A 139 5.75 3.75 -8.26
C VAL A 139 5.65 3.14 -6.87
N SER A 140 5.78 1.81 -6.77
CA SER A 140 5.98 1.14 -5.48
C SER A 140 7.47 1.11 -5.15
N HIS A 141 7.88 1.76 -4.07
CA HIS A 141 9.29 1.83 -3.67
C HIS A 141 9.87 0.46 -3.29
N LYS A 142 9.06 -0.46 -2.79
CA LYS A 142 9.53 -1.76 -2.28
C LYS A 142 10.14 -2.67 -3.35
N PRO A 143 9.48 -2.92 -4.51
CA PRO A 143 10.09 -3.67 -5.60
C PRO A 143 11.38 -3.04 -6.10
N VAL A 144 11.40 -1.70 -6.23
CA VAL A 144 12.61 -0.97 -6.68
C VAL A 144 13.76 -1.14 -5.68
N ALA A 145 13.48 -1.04 -4.38
CA ALA A 145 14.50 -1.23 -3.33
C ALA A 145 15.06 -2.66 -3.31
N VAL A 146 14.21 -3.68 -3.53
CA VAL A 146 14.67 -5.07 -3.64
C VAL A 146 15.55 -5.26 -4.87
N ALA A 147 15.12 -4.76 -6.03
CA ALA A 147 15.89 -4.80 -7.26
C ALA A 147 17.22 -4.03 -7.15
N ALA A 148 17.23 -2.93 -6.37
CA ALA A 148 18.40 -2.11 -6.09
C ALA A 148 19.37 -2.71 -5.05
N GLY A 149 19.09 -3.91 -4.53
CA GLY A 149 19.97 -4.57 -3.55
C GLY A 149 19.90 -4.00 -2.13
N LEU A 150 18.89 -3.20 -1.81
CA LEU A 150 18.73 -2.55 -0.50
C LEU A 150 18.04 -3.46 0.54
N GLY A 151 17.77 -4.70 0.20
CA GLY A 151 17.19 -5.70 1.07
C GLY A 151 16.26 -6.65 0.36
N GLN A 152 15.51 -7.43 1.14
CA GLN A 152 14.53 -8.39 0.62
C GLN A 152 13.19 -8.23 1.34
N MET A 153 12.13 -8.71 0.69
CA MET A 153 10.79 -8.64 1.24
C MET A 153 10.66 -9.58 2.45
N GLY A 154 10.37 -9.02 3.61
CA GLY A 154 10.06 -9.81 4.80
C GLY A 154 8.66 -10.41 4.77
N LEU A 155 8.38 -11.34 5.71
CA LEU A 155 7.07 -11.96 5.88
C LEU A 155 5.95 -10.92 6.08
N HIS A 156 6.26 -9.79 6.70
CA HIS A 156 5.34 -8.65 6.91
C HIS A 156 5.17 -7.73 5.69
N ARG A 157 5.69 -8.10 4.52
CA ARG A 157 5.55 -7.35 3.25
C ARG A 157 6.18 -5.95 3.27
N ASN A 158 7.16 -5.73 4.13
CA ASN A 158 8.07 -4.58 4.06
C ASN A 158 9.47 -5.08 3.73
N VAL A 159 10.27 -4.21 3.12
CA VAL A 159 11.68 -4.50 2.85
C VAL A 159 12.41 -4.57 4.19
N ILE A 160 13.26 -5.56 4.33
CA ILE A 160 14.20 -5.71 5.43
C ILE A 160 15.59 -5.43 4.89
N HIS A 161 16.17 -4.33 5.30
CA HIS A 161 17.53 -3.96 4.97
C HIS A 161 18.52 -4.84 5.74
N PRO A 162 19.62 -5.32 5.13
CA PRO A 162 20.60 -6.19 5.82
C PRO A 162 21.07 -5.63 7.15
N ARG A 163 21.43 -4.36 7.18
CA ARG A 163 21.93 -3.69 8.39
C ARG A 163 20.81 -3.14 9.28
N TYR A 164 19.90 -2.32 8.73
CA TYR A 164 18.93 -1.55 9.52
C TYR A 164 17.63 -2.30 9.79
N GLY A 165 17.45 -3.49 9.23
CA GLY A 165 16.22 -4.27 9.37
C GLY A 165 15.03 -3.60 8.69
N SER A 166 13.87 -3.67 9.35
CA SER A 166 12.63 -3.05 8.88
C SER A 166 12.49 -1.57 9.28
N PHE A 167 13.46 -1.01 10.02
CA PHE A 167 13.44 0.37 10.49
C PHE A 167 13.98 1.35 9.45
N ILE A 168 13.38 1.29 8.27
CA ILE A 168 13.71 2.12 7.11
C ILE A 168 12.46 2.65 6.44
N LEU A 169 12.57 3.82 5.82
CA LEU A 169 11.65 4.29 4.78
C LEU A 169 12.40 4.44 3.46
N LEU A 170 11.66 4.30 2.37
CA LEU A 170 12.18 4.18 1.02
C LEU A 170 11.70 5.34 0.16
N GLY A 171 12.58 5.87 -0.68
CA GLY A 171 12.26 6.82 -1.75
C GLY A 171 12.72 6.30 -3.10
N THR A 172 12.15 6.82 -4.18
CA THR A 172 12.55 6.50 -5.56
C THR A 172 12.64 7.77 -6.37
N ILE A 173 13.75 7.94 -7.10
CA ILE A 173 14.01 9.06 -7.99
C ILE A 173 14.19 8.50 -9.40
N PHE A 174 13.56 9.11 -10.39
CA PHE A 174 13.67 8.79 -11.81
C PHE A 174 14.68 9.70 -12.46
N VAL A 175 15.61 9.19 -13.24
CA VAL A 175 16.62 9.98 -13.94
C VAL A 175 16.73 9.61 -15.41
N ASP A 176 17.04 10.59 -16.27
CA ASP A 176 17.12 10.42 -17.71
C ASP A 176 18.55 10.21 -18.22
N VAL A 177 19.44 9.68 -17.39
CA VAL A 177 20.85 9.41 -17.70
C VAL A 177 21.17 7.95 -17.44
N ASP A 178 22.06 7.37 -18.22
CA ASP A 178 22.58 6.04 -18.02
C ASP A 178 23.63 6.02 -16.90
N ILE A 179 23.89 4.87 -16.30
CA ILE A 179 24.92 4.61 -15.30
C ILE A 179 25.88 3.55 -15.83
N ASP A 180 27.10 3.52 -15.32
CA ASP A 180 28.13 2.55 -15.74
C ASP A 180 27.97 1.20 -15.06
N GLN A 181 27.34 1.14 -13.86
CA GLN A 181 27.12 -0.09 -13.13
C GLN A 181 25.79 -0.03 -12.36
N ASP A 182 24.92 -1.02 -12.56
CA ASP A 182 23.68 -1.16 -11.80
C ASP A 182 23.86 -2.01 -10.54
N SER A 183 22.97 -1.77 -9.56
CA SER A 183 22.92 -2.58 -8.35
C SER A 183 22.26 -3.93 -8.61
N GLN A 184 22.70 -4.96 -7.90
CA GLN A 184 22.11 -6.29 -7.95
C GLN A 184 21.34 -6.60 -6.67
N PRO A 185 20.25 -7.37 -6.73
CA PRO A 185 19.53 -7.82 -5.52
C PRO A 185 20.48 -8.55 -4.57
N VAL A 186 20.24 -8.41 -3.26
CA VAL A 186 20.98 -9.21 -2.27
C VAL A 186 20.65 -10.70 -2.44
N ASP A 187 21.63 -11.56 -2.27
CA ASP A 187 21.57 -13.00 -2.52
C ASP A 187 20.95 -13.81 -1.38
N TYR A 188 20.58 -13.14 -0.28
CA TYR A 188 19.91 -13.77 0.86
C TYR A 188 18.74 -12.90 1.35
N ASN A 189 17.79 -13.53 2.06
CA ASN A 189 16.71 -12.81 2.71
C ASN A 189 17.05 -12.54 4.18
N PRO A 190 17.18 -11.25 4.61
CA PRO A 190 17.45 -10.89 5.99
C PRO A 190 16.36 -11.31 6.99
N CYS A 191 15.17 -11.68 6.51
CA CYS A 191 14.09 -12.16 7.36
C CYS A 191 14.46 -13.47 8.06
N VAL A 192 14.62 -13.44 9.37
CA VAL A 192 14.94 -14.62 10.19
C VAL A 192 13.72 -15.53 10.43
N ASN A 193 12.60 -15.29 9.78
CA ASN A 193 11.35 -16.06 9.84
C ASN A 193 10.85 -16.37 11.26
N CYS A 194 11.08 -15.45 12.20
CA CYS A 194 10.69 -15.60 13.63
C CYS A 194 9.18 -15.52 13.88
N LYS A 195 8.38 -15.08 12.91
CA LYS A 195 6.91 -14.92 12.93
C LYS A 195 6.37 -13.96 14.00
N LEU A 196 7.20 -13.11 14.61
CA LEU A 196 6.73 -12.11 15.57
C LEU A 196 5.76 -11.10 14.96
N CYS A 197 5.97 -10.73 13.70
CA CYS A 197 5.06 -9.86 12.94
C CYS A 197 3.67 -10.49 12.73
N VAL A 198 3.59 -11.81 12.59
CA VAL A 198 2.31 -12.56 12.57
C VAL A 198 1.62 -12.46 13.92
N ALA A 199 2.35 -12.76 14.99
CA ALA A 199 1.83 -12.76 16.36
C ALA A 199 1.40 -11.37 16.88
N ALA A 200 2.05 -10.30 16.39
CA ALA A 200 1.73 -8.93 16.78
C ALA A 200 0.67 -8.24 15.92
N CYS A 201 0.35 -8.79 14.73
CA CYS A 201 -0.63 -8.18 13.84
C CYS A 201 -2.04 -8.23 14.45
N PRO A 202 -2.65 -7.07 14.78
CA PRO A 202 -3.93 -7.07 15.50
C PRO A 202 -5.10 -7.57 14.65
N VAL A 203 -4.99 -7.58 13.33
CA VAL A 203 -6.04 -8.02 12.39
C VAL A 203 -5.69 -9.31 11.64
N GLY A 204 -4.58 -9.98 11.99
CA GLY A 204 -4.19 -11.24 11.35
C GLY A 204 -3.89 -11.12 9.85
N ALA A 205 -3.52 -9.94 9.38
CA ALA A 205 -3.24 -9.67 7.97
C ALA A 205 -2.03 -10.46 7.45
N ILE A 206 -1.05 -10.76 8.30
CA ILE A 206 0.17 -11.48 7.94
C ILE A 206 -0.01 -12.97 8.24
N LYS A 207 0.06 -13.80 7.21
CA LYS A 207 -0.11 -15.25 7.37
C LYS A 207 1.24 -15.93 7.62
N PRO A 208 1.28 -16.98 8.47
CA PRO A 208 2.54 -17.68 8.81
C PRO A 208 3.25 -18.32 7.62
N GLU A 209 2.50 -18.64 6.57
CA GLU A 209 2.96 -19.24 5.30
C GLU A 209 3.39 -18.21 4.25
N GLY A 210 3.30 -16.90 4.54
CA GLY A 210 3.69 -15.81 3.63
C GLY A 210 2.55 -15.10 2.91
N GLY A 211 1.30 -15.51 3.12
CA GLY A 211 0.12 -14.79 2.62
C GLY A 211 -0.08 -13.44 3.33
N PHE A 212 -0.78 -12.51 2.66
CA PHE A 212 -1.06 -11.18 3.21
C PHE A 212 -2.47 -10.72 2.85
N ASP A 213 -3.27 -10.41 3.86
CA ASP A 213 -4.58 -9.80 3.71
C ASP A 213 -4.43 -8.27 3.68
N ALA A 214 -4.37 -7.72 2.46
CA ALA A 214 -4.22 -6.29 2.25
C ALA A 214 -5.44 -5.51 2.75
N SER A 215 -6.65 -6.06 2.57
CA SER A 215 -7.90 -5.44 3.01
C SER A 215 -7.92 -5.24 4.53
N ALA A 216 -7.60 -6.28 5.29
CA ALA A 216 -7.52 -6.19 6.76
C ALA A 216 -6.49 -5.15 7.22
N CYS A 217 -5.31 -5.12 6.59
CA CYS A 217 -4.28 -4.14 6.90
C CYS A 217 -4.72 -2.71 6.58
N VAL A 218 -5.31 -2.48 5.40
CA VAL A 218 -5.79 -1.17 4.97
C VAL A 218 -6.93 -0.69 5.86
N THR A 219 -7.89 -1.55 6.18
CA THR A 219 -9.05 -1.21 7.01
C THR A 219 -8.66 -0.75 8.41
N HIS A 220 -7.64 -1.35 9.00
CA HIS A 220 -7.20 -0.99 10.36
C HIS A 220 -5.99 -0.07 10.35
N ASN A 221 -4.83 -0.54 9.86
CA ASN A 221 -3.57 0.20 10.02
C ASN A 221 -3.54 1.50 9.21
N TYR A 222 -4.10 1.47 7.98
CA TYR A 222 -4.14 2.62 7.08
C TYR A 222 -5.48 3.36 7.07
N ARG A 223 -6.31 3.18 8.12
CA ARG A 223 -7.64 3.78 8.20
C ARG A 223 -7.64 5.29 7.94
N GLU A 224 -6.76 6.03 8.59
CA GLU A 224 -6.68 7.48 8.46
C GLU A 224 -6.09 7.95 7.12
N PHE A 225 -5.34 7.10 6.44
CA PHE A 225 -4.73 7.44 5.15
C PHE A 225 -5.67 7.25 3.97
N LEU A 226 -6.68 6.39 4.09
CA LEU A 226 -7.50 5.94 2.97
C LEU A 226 -9.00 6.07 3.31
N HIS A 227 -9.75 4.99 3.18
CA HIS A 227 -11.21 5.00 3.22
C HIS A 227 -11.85 5.31 4.59
N GLY A 228 -11.11 5.32 5.67
CA GLY A 228 -11.65 5.66 6.99
C GLY A 228 -12.19 7.08 7.08
N PHE A 229 -11.64 8.02 6.31
CA PHE A 229 -12.17 9.38 6.23
C PHE A 229 -13.54 9.40 5.52
N THR A 230 -13.69 8.69 4.40
CA THR A 230 -14.98 8.60 3.69
C THR A 230 -16.04 7.92 4.53
N ASP A 231 -15.68 6.85 5.24
CA ASP A 231 -16.55 6.14 6.18
C ASP A 231 -17.04 7.10 7.32
N TRP A 232 -16.12 7.90 7.86
CA TRP A 232 -16.47 8.90 8.89
C TRP A 232 -17.39 9.99 8.34
N VAL A 233 -17.12 10.53 7.15
CA VAL A 233 -17.98 11.53 6.49
C VAL A 233 -19.37 10.98 6.24
N GLU A 234 -19.50 9.73 5.80
CA GLU A 234 -20.80 9.08 5.63
C GLU A 234 -21.58 8.99 6.95
N HIS A 235 -20.92 8.64 8.04
CA HIS A 235 -21.57 8.65 9.36
C HIS A 235 -22.06 10.05 9.79
N VAL A 236 -21.29 11.10 9.49
CA VAL A 236 -21.71 12.48 9.73
C VAL A 236 -22.94 12.83 8.89
N ALA A 237 -22.91 12.50 7.58
CA ALA A 237 -23.97 12.81 6.63
C ALA A 237 -25.29 12.06 6.90
N ASP A 238 -25.19 10.80 7.35
CA ASP A 238 -26.32 9.91 7.62
C ASP A 238 -26.93 10.11 9.02
N SER A 239 -26.32 10.94 9.87
CA SER A 239 -26.81 11.18 11.24
C SER A 239 -27.90 12.21 11.26
N HIS A 240 -29.02 11.92 11.96
CA HIS A 240 -30.13 12.83 12.10
C HIS A 240 -29.87 14.01 13.07
N ASP A 241 -29.09 13.73 14.11
CA ASP A 241 -28.68 14.67 15.15
C ASP A 241 -27.38 14.25 15.85
N ALA A 242 -26.92 15.07 16.78
CA ALA A 242 -25.70 14.80 17.53
C ALA A 242 -25.77 13.52 18.39
N LYS A 243 -26.97 13.12 18.85
CA LYS A 243 -27.17 11.90 19.63
C LYS A 243 -27.06 10.68 18.73
N ASP A 244 -27.61 10.73 17.52
CA ASP A 244 -27.51 9.69 16.51
C ASP A 244 -26.04 9.53 16.04
N TYR A 245 -25.36 10.66 15.78
CA TYR A 245 -23.93 10.65 15.44
C TYR A 245 -23.08 9.95 16.51
N ARG A 246 -23.23 10.30 17.79
CA ARG A 246 -22.46 9.69 18.90
C ARG A 246 -22.75 8.22 19.14
N ARG A 247 -23.85 7.69 18.64
CA ARG A 247 -24.11 6.24 18.64
C ARG A 247 -23.32 5.49 17.56
N ARG A 248 -23.00 6.16 16.46
CA ARG A 248 -22.28 5.60 15.30
C ARG A 248 -20.78 5.80 15.42
N VAL A 249 -20.35 6.96 15.88
CA VAL A 249 -18.96 7.40 15.95
C VAL A 249 -18.65 7.90 17.35
N THR A 250 -17.56 7.39 17.94
CA THR A 250 -17.11 7.87 19.26
C THR A 250 -16.44 9.23 19.14
N ASP A 251 -16.43 10.01 20.23
CA ASP A 251 -15.69 11.27 20.29
C ASP A 251 -14.18 11.05 20.05
N GLN A 252 -13.63 9.91 20.45
CA GLN A 252 -12.23 9.52 20.19
C GLN A 252 -11.95 9.38 18.69
N GLU A 253 -12.86 8.76 17.93
CA GLU A 253 -12.71 8.63 16.48
C GLU A 253 -12.81 10.01 15.80
N SER A 254 -13.74 10.87 16.23
CA SER A 254 -13.87 12.23 15.71
C SER A 254 -12.60 13.04 15.95
N VAL A 255 -12.03 12.97 17.16
CA VAL A 255 -10.75 13.63 17.49
C VAL A 255 -9.60 13.05 16.68
N SER A 256 -9.57 11.73 16.48
CA SER A 256 -8.54 11.06 15.66
C SER A 256 -8.58 11.55 14.20
N MET A 257 -9.77 11.65 13.61
CA MET A 257 -9.96 12.17 12.25
C MET A 257 -9.53 13.64 12.14
N TRP A 258 -9.91 14.48 13.13
CA TRP A 258 -9.46 15.87 13.15
C TRP A 258 -7.93 15.99 13.23
N GLN A 259 -7.28 15.20 14.07
CA GLN A 259 -5.81 15.18 14.17
C GLN A 259 -5.16 14.73 12.86
N SER A 260 -5.73 13.72 12.21
CA SER A 260 -5.28 13.23 10.91
C SER A 260 -5.30 14.32 9.83
N LEU A 261 -6.35 15.15 9.81
CA LEU A 261 -6.47 16.27 8.87
C LEU A 261 -5.52 17.44 9.21
N SER A 262 -5.25 17.66 10.49
CA SER A 262 -4.51 18.85 10.95
C SER A 262 -3.00 18.60 11.07
N PHE A 263 -2.58 17.39 11.39
CA PHE A 263 -1.19 17.04 11.73
C PHE A 263 -0.63 15.88 10.91
N GLY A 264 -1.42 15.28 10.04
CA GLY A 264 -1.06 14.13 9.22
C GLY A 264 -1.69 12.82 9.73
N ALA A 265 -1.98 11.94 8.78
CA ALA A 265 -2.62 10.66 9.05
C ALA A 265 -1.70 9.71 9.82
N ASN A 266 -2.27 8.93 10.74
CA ASN A 266 -1.55 8.06 11.64
C ASN A 266 -1.76 6.57 11.30
N TYR A 267 -0.70 5.79 11.40
CA TYR A 267 -0.80 4.34 11.43
C TYR A 267 -1.41 3.90 12.76
N LYS A 268 -2.52 3.17 12.72
CA LYS A 268 -3.17 2.67 13.96
C LYS A 268 -2.33 1.59 14.63
N ALA A 269 -1.59 0.81 13.88
CA ALA A 269 -0.76 -0.28 14.39
C ALA A 269 0.70 -0.19 13.91
N ALA A 270 1.04 -0.67 12.70
CA ALA A 270 2.41 -0.86 12.20
C ALA A 270 3.30 -1.73 13.12
N TYR A 271 2.67 -2.61 13.93
CA TYR A 271 3.36 -3.46 14.92
C TYR A 271 4.31 -4.46 14.27
N CYS A 272 4.04 -4.83 13.02
CA CYS A 272 4.91 -5.72 12.25
C CYS A 272 6.33 -5.18 12.06
N LEU A 273 6.49 -3.85 11.92
CA LEU A 273 7.81 -3.22 11.91
C LEU A 273 8.40 -3.19 13.33
N ALA A 274 7.61 -2.75 14.30
CA ALA A 274 8.06 -2.56 15.69
C ALA A 274 8.68 -3.83 16.30
N VAL A 275 8.08 -5.00 16.04
CA VAL A 275 8.51 -6.29 16.61
C VAL A 275 9.56 -7.02 15.77
N CYS A 276 9.90 -6.51 14.58
CA CYS A 276 10.85 -7.20 13.71
C CYS A 276 12.27 -7.12 14.29
N PRO A 277 12.93 -8.26 14.58
CA PRO A 277 14.29 -8.27 15.09
C PRO A 277 15.35 -8.35 13.99
N ALA A 278 14.94 -8.45 12.72
CA ALA A 278 15.86 -8.67 11.61
C ALA A 278 16.71 -7.42 11.30
N GLY A 279 17.93 -7.64 10.80
CA GLY A 279 18.95 -6.64 10.51
C GLY A 279 20.11 -6.68 11.51
N GLU A 280 21.33 -6.53 11.03
CA GLU A 280 22.56 -6.67 11.83
C GLU A 280 22.56 -5.75 13.07
N ASP A 281 22.18 -4.48 12.92
CA ASP A 281 22.12 -3.51 14.01
C ASP A 281 20.93 -3.76 14.99
N VAL A 282 20.04 -4.71 14.69
CA VAL A 282 18.77 -4.91 15.40
C VAL A 282 18.69 -6.26 16.10
N LEU A 283 19.40 -7.26 15.58
CA LEU A 283 19.19 -8.67 15.89
C LEU A 283 19.71 -9.08 17.27
N ALA A 284 20.80 -8.46 17.76
CA ALA A 284 21.48 -8.87 18.99
C ALA A 284 20.54 -8.98 20.20
N PRO A 285 19.70 -8.00 20.57
CA PRO A 285 18.82 -8.12 21.74
C PRO A 285 17.84 -9.30 21.66
N PHE A 286 17.44 -9.72 20.44
CA PHE A 286 16.56 -10.86 20.25
C PHE A 286 17.31 -12.21 20.40
N ILE A 287 18.59 -12.25 20.05
CA ILE A 287 19.43 -13.44 20.18
C ILE A 287 19.88 -13.61 21.65
N ASP A 288 20.32 -12.51 22.25
CA ASP A 288 20.94 -12.52 23.59
C ASP A 288 19.91 -12.79 24.70
N ASP A 289 18.73 -12.18 24.62
CA ASP A 289 17.65 -12.38 25.59
C ASP A 289 16.27 -12.32 24.92
N ARG A 290 15.89 -13.42 24.29
CA ARG A 290 14.58 -13.55 23.64
C ARG A 290 13.38 -13.36 24.60
N PRO A 291 13.38 -13.90 25.84
CA PRO A 291 12.32 -13.62 26.80
C PRO A 291 12.16 -12.14 27.14
N ALA A 292 13.25 -11.41 27.38
CA ALA A 292 13.21 -9.97 27.64
C ALA A 292 12.71 -9.19 26.40
N PHE A 293 13.16 -9.55 25.20
CA PHE A 293 12.68 -8.96 23.95
C PHE A 293 11.15 -9.13 23.80
N LEU A 294 10.64 -10.34 24.02
CA LEU A 294 9.21 -10.61 23.96
C LEU A 294 8.43 -9.83 25.02
N ALA A 295 8.93 -9.78 26.25
CA ALA A 295 8.28 -9.08 27.35
C ALA A 295 8.28 -7.56 27.17
N GLY A 296 9.39 -6.99 26.68
CA GLY A 296 9.57 -5.54 26.56
C GLY A 296 8.98 -4.93 25.27
N ILE A 297 8.92 -5.69 24.18
CA ILE A 297 8.54 -5.14 22.86
C ILE A 297 7.23 -5.75 22.35
N VAL A 298 7.10 -7.07 22.37
CA VAL A 298 5.96 -7.73 21.72
C VAL A 298 4.72 -7.69 22.60
N LYS A 299 4.82 -8.10 23.87
CA LYS A 299 3.69 -8.16 24.80
C LYS A 299 2.99 -6.82 25.02
N PRO A 300 3.71 -5.68 25.19
CA PRO A 300 3.05 -4.38 25.36
C PRO A 300 2.13 -4.01 24.19
N LEU A 301 2.52 -4.34 22.95
CA LEU A 301 1.71 -4.10 21.76
C LEU A 301 0.52 -5.07 21.65
N GLN A 302 0.71 -6.34 21.99
CA GLN A 302 -0.37 -7.33 22.00
C GLN A 302 -1.43 -7.03 23.08
N GLN A 303 -0.99 -6.62 24.29
CA GLN A 303 -1.86 -6.41 25.44
C GLN A 303 -2.50 -5.02 25.47
N LYS A 304 -2.06 -4.10 24.61
CA LYS A 304 -2.58 -2.75 24.53
C LYS A 304 -4.10 -2.74 24.32
N GLN A 305 -4.81 -1.96 25.14
CA GLN A 305 -6.22 -1.66 24.95
C GLN A 305 -6.37 -0.63 23.83
N GLU A 306 -7.07 -1.02 22.77
CA GLU A 306 -7.28 -0.18 21.57
C GLU A 306 -8.47 -0.66 20.76
N THR A 307 -9.01 0.22 19.91
CA THR A 307 -10.06 -0.13 18.97
C THR A 307 -9.47 -0.71 17.69
N ILE A 308 -9.94 -1.89 17.31
CA ILE A 308 -9.58 -2.58 16.07
C ILE A 308 -10.73 -2.45 15.08
N TYR A 309 -10.45 -1.88 13.91
CA TYR A 309 -11.41 -1.68 12.84
C TYR A 309 -11.40 -2.87 11.89
N VAL A 310 -12.56 -3.47 11.68
CA VAL A 310 -12.74 -4.66 10.84
C VAL A 310 -14.02 -4.58 10.02
N VAL A 311 -14.01 -5.19 8.83
CA VAL A 311 -15.24 -5.37 8.04
C VAL A 311 -16.04 -6.53 8.65
N PRO A 312 -17.36 -6.39 8.90
CA PRO A 312 -18.17 -7.46 9.49
C PRO A 312 -18.10 -8.77 8.71
N GLY A 313 -17.89 -9.88 9.39
CA GLY A 313 -17.79 -11.22 8.79
C GLY A 313 -16.53 -11.50 8.01
N SER A 314 -15.53 -10.61 8.05
CA SER A 314 -14.22 -10.84 7.42
C SER A 314 -13.35 -11.82 8.22
N ASP A 315 -12.30 -12.35 7.56
CA ASP A 315 -11.29 -13.18 8.24
C ASP A 315 -10.66 -12.42 9.42
N ALA A 316 -10.49 -11.08 9.28
CA ALA A 316 -9.99 -10.21 10.35
C ALA A 316 -10.98 -10.09 11.52
N ASP A 317 -12.29 -10.01 11.25
CA ASP A 317 -13.33 -9.94 12.28
C ASP A 317 -13.33 -11.20 13.15
N GLU A 318 -13.25 -12.39 12.54
CA GLU A 318 -13.12 -13.66 13.25
C GLU A 318 -11.79 -13.76 14.01
N TYR A 319 -10.68 -13.32 13.39
CA TYR A 319 -9.36 -13.35 13.99
C TYR A 319 -9.28 -12.51 15.27
N VAL A 320 -9.75 -11.25 15.23
CA VAL A 320 -9.75 -10.36 16.40
C VAL A 320 -10.55 -10.96 17.53
N THR A 321 -11.75 -11.48 17.25
CA THR A 321 -12.60 -12.11 18.26
C THR A 321 -11.91 -13.27 18.98
N ARG A 322 -11.15 -14.07 18.23
CA ARG A 322 -10.47 -15.26 18.77
C ARG A 322 -9.15 -14.94 19.46
N VAL A 323 -8.32 -14.06 18.86
CA VAL A 323 -6.92 -13.87 19.28
C VAL A 323 -6.75 -12.68 20.23
N PHE A 324 -7.54 -11.63 20.03
CA PHE A 324 -7.46 -10.40 20.84
C PHE A 324 -8.82 -10.00 21.44
N PRO A 325 -9.50 -10.90 22.20
CA PRO A 325 -10.84 -10.63 22.73
C PRO A 325 -10.89 -9.47 23.72
N HIS A 326 -9.75 -9.04 24.26
CA HIS A 326 -9.63 -7.91 25.18
C HIS A 326 -9.61 -6.55 24.46
N LYS A 327 -9.39 -6.52 23.13
CA LYS A 327 -9.41 -5.28 22.33
C LYS A 327 -10.85 -4.94 21.92
N THR A 328 -11.16 -3.65 21.90
CA THR A 328 -12.47 -3.19 21.40
C THR A 328 -12.54 -3.37 19.88
N LYS A 329 -13.60 -3.99 19.40
CA LYS A 329 -13.80 -4.21 17.97
C LYS A 329 -14.85 -3.22 17.43
N GLN A 330 -14.54 -2.53 16.33
CA GLN A 330 -15.48 -1.64 15.63
C GLN A 330 -15.67 -2.11 14.19
N HIS A 331 -16.91 -2.34 13.81
CA HIS A 331 -17.29 -2.68 12.45
C HIS A 331 -17.32 -1.44 11.57
N VAL A 332 -16.70 -1.53 10.39
CA VAL A 332 -16.57 -0.45 9.42
C VAL A 332 -16.84 -0.93 8.01
N ASN A 333 -17.00 -0.01 7.07
CA ASN A 333 -17.18 -0.34 5.67
C ASN A 333 -15.84 -0.74 5.02
N SER A 334 -15.92 -1.53 3.94
CA SER A 334 -14.79 -1.88 3.08
C SER A 334 -14.56 -0.82 1.99
N LEU A 335 -13.50 -1.00 1.19
CA LEU A 335 -13.26 -0.25 -0.03
C LEU A 335 -14.43 -0.43 -1.01
N ARG A 336 -14.93 0.66 -1.59
CA ARG A 336 -16.06 0.65 -2.53
C ARG A 336 -15.60 1.10 -3.91
N PRO A 337 -15.57 0.22 -4.88
CA PRO A 337 -15.19 0.56 -6.25
C PRO A 337 -16.26 1.47 -6.88
N THR A 338 -15.79 2.42 -7.69
CA THR A 338 -16.64 3.38 -8.42
C THR A 338 -16.88 2.98 -9.87
N THR A 339 -16.07 2.03 -10.39
CA THR A 339 -16.15 1.50 -11.75
C THR A 339 -16.12 -0.03 -11.75
N ILE A 340 -16.65 -0.66 -12.81
CA ILE A 340 -16.57 -2.12 -12.96
C ILE A 340 -15.12 -2.57 -13.17
N THR A 341 -14.33 -1.80 -13.89
CA THR A 341 -12.89 -2.08 -14.01
C THR A 341 -12.21 -2.07 -12.66
N GLY A 342 -12.41 -1.02 -11.86
CA GLY A 342 -11.88 -0.94 -10.49
C GLY A 342 -12.37 -2.07 -9.59
N PHE A 343 -13.65 -2.47 -9.70
CA PHE A 343 -14.17 -3.64 -8.98
C PHE A 343 -13.39 -4.91 -9.31
N LEU A 344 -13.22 -5.23 -10.59
CA LEU A 344 -12.51 -6.43 -11.01
C LEU A 344 -11.03 -6.42 -10.64
N ASP A 345 -10.38 -5.27 -10.72
CA ASP A 345 -8.96 -5.11 -10.39
C ASP A 345 -8.70 -5.16 -8.88
N THR A 346 -9.66 -4.72 -8.05
CA THR A 346 -9.55 -4.75 -6.59
C THR A 346 -10.03 -6.07 -5.95
N MET A 347 -10.61 -6.98 -6.70
CA MET A 347 -11.13 -8.26 -6.14
C MET A 347 -10.06 -9.02 -5.34
N HIS A 348 -8.79 -9.00 -5.79
CA HIS A 348 -7.69 -9.64 -5.08
C HIS A 348 -7.40 -9.00 -3.71
N VAL A 349 -7.67 -7.69 -3.57
CA VAL A 349 -7.44 -6.94 -2.32
C VAL A 349 -8.48 -7.27 -1.27
N VAL A 350 -9.75 -7.45 -1.69
CA VAL A 350 -10.89 -7.67 -0.78
C VAL A 350 -11.25 -9.15 -0.60
N PHE A 351 -10.55 -10.06 -1.27
CA PHE A 351 -10.79 -11.50 -1.19
C PHE A 351 -10.49 -12.06 0.19
N GLN A 352 -11.45 -12.80 0.75
CA GLN A 352 -11.37 -13.43 2.07
C GLN A 352 -11.07 -14.93 1.91
N ALA A 353 -9.80 -15.29 1.99
CA ALA A 353 -9.34 -16.67 1.78
C ALA A 353 -9.93 -17.65 2.80
N GLY A 354 -10.10 -17.23 4.07
CA GLY A 354 -10.72 -18.05 5.11
C GLY A 354 -12.18 -18.35 4.82
N GLN A 355 -12.94 -17.35 4.33
CA GLN A 355 -14.33 -17.49 3.94
C GLN A 355 -14.52 -18.34 2.65
N ALA A 356 -13.46 -18.49 1.86
CA ALA A 356 -13.44 -19.31 0.66
C ALA A 356 -13.20 -20.82 0.95
N LYS A 357 -13.05 -21.21 2.21
CA LYS A 357 -12.84 -22.60 2.60
C LYS A 357 -13.99 -23.50 2.12
N GLY A 358 -13.63 -24.56 1.38
CA GLY A 358 -14.58 -25.52 0.82
C GLY A 358 -15.29 -25.05 -0.46
N ILE A 359 -14.90 -23.88 -1.00
CA ILE A 359 -15.41 -23.41 -2.29
C ILE A 359 -14.45 -23.89 -3.38
N ASP A 360 -14.99 -24.61 -4.37
CA ASP A 360 -14.36 -24.93 -5.65
C ASP A 360 -15.38 -24.61 -6.74
N ALA A 361 -15.23 -23.43 -7.36
CA ALA A 361 -16.22 -22.95 -8.31
C ALA A 361 -15.65 -21.92 -9.29
N VAL A 362 -16.23 -21.95 -10.50
CA VAL A 362 -15.98 -20.97 -11.57
C VAL A 362 -17.23 -20.10 -11.73
N TYR A 363 -17.05 -18.80 -11.64
CA TYR A 363 -18.09 -17.80 -11.82
C TYR A 363 -17.86 -17.00 -13.10
N HIS A 364 -18.90 -16.81 -13.88
CA HIS A 364 -18.90 -15.82 -14.96
C HIS A 364 -19.64 -14.56 -14.49
N LEU A 365 -18.96 -13.43 -14.54
CA LEU A 365 -19.54 -12.11 -14.31
C LEU A 365 -19.76 -11.44 -15.66
N ILE A 366 -20.99 -11.01 -15.94
CA ILE A 366 -21.38 -10.34 -17.19
C ILE A 366 -22.03 -9.02 -16.81
N PHE A 367 -21.31 -7.93 -17.04
CA PHE A 367 -21.82 -6.58 -16.81
C PHE A 367 -22.37 -5.97 -18.09
N THR A 368 -23.52 -5.29 -17.98
CA THR A 368 -24.19 -4.59 -19.08
C THR A 368 -24.45 -3.13 -18.69
N GLY A 369 -24.96 -2.32 -19.62
CA GLY A 369 -25.26 -0.92 -19.36
C GLY A 369 -24.08 0.01 -19.61
N LYS A 370 -23.82 0.96 -18.71
CA LYS A 370 -22.85 2.05 -18.91
C LYS A 370 -21.41 1.55 -19.02
N GLU A 371 -21.06 0.51 -18.26
CA GLU A 371 -19.72 -0.08 -18.22
C GLU A 371 -19.82 -1.60 -18.50
N PRO A 372 -19.94 -2.00 -19.77
CA PRO A 372 -19.99 -3.42 -20.12
C PRO A 372 -18.63 -4.07 -19.90
N ALA A 373 -18.65 -5.24 -19.27
CA ALA A 373 -17.44 -6.03 -19.03
C ALA A 373 -17.80 -7.49 -18.80
N GLU A 374 -16.87 -8.39 -19.09
CA GLU A 374 -16.98 -9.82 -18.83
C GLU A 374 -15.74 -10.31 -18.07
N ALA A 375 -15.95 -11.18 -17.11
CA ALA A 375 -14.85 -11.77 -16.36
C ALA A 375 -15.17 -13.18 -15.91
N THR A 376 -14.13 -14.00 -15.82
CA THR A 376 -14.14 -15.34 -15.19
C THR A 376 -13.44 -15.26 -13.86
N ILE A 377 -14.11 -15.67 -12.81
CA ILE A 377 -13.62 -15.71 -11.45
C ILE A 377 -13.52 -17.17 -11.02
N THR A 378 -12.31 -17.63 -10.74
CA THR A 378 -12.08 -18.99 -10.24
C THR A 378 -11.66 -18.93 -8.79
N ILE A 379 -12.41 -19.62 -7.91
CA ILE A 379 -12.09 -19.78 -6.50
C ILE A 379 -11.82 -21.27 -6.26
N ARG A 380 -10.57 -21.60 -5.93
CA ARG A 380 -10.13 -22.98 -5.63
C ARG A 380 -9.07 -22.98 -4.55
N GLN A 381 -9.12 -23.94 -3.65
CA GLN A 381 -8.11 -24.08 -2.58
C GLN A 381 -7.83 -22.76 -1.84
N GLN A 382 -8.89 -21.99 -1.57
CA GLN A 382 -8.80 -20.68 -0.92
C GLN A 382 -7.97 -19.64 -1.71
N THR A 383 -7.81 -19.84 -3.02
CA THR A 383 -7.13 -18.89 -3.94
C THR A 383 -8.13 -18.30 -4.92
N LEU A 384 -7.84 -17.09 -5.37
CA LEU A 384 -8.64 -16.33 -6.33
C LEU A 384 -7.85 -16.13 -7.63
N HIS A 385 -8.49 -16.43 -8.76
CA HIS A 385 -8.01 -16.03 -10.08
C HIS A 385 -9.09 -15.22 -10.79
N VAL A 386 -8.74 -14.04 -11.26
CA VAL A 386 -9.60 -13.12 -12.02
C VAL A 386 -9.04 -13.00 -13.42
N GLN A 387 -9.87 -13.31 -14.43
CA GLN A 387 -9.49 -13.21 -15.84
C GLN A 387 -10.55 -12.43 -16.60
N ARG A 388 -10.14 -11.53 -17.48
CA ARG A 388 -11.07 -10.81 -18.37
C ARG A 388 -11.62 -11.76 -19.42
N GLY A 389 -12.91 -11.60 -19.77
CA GLY A 389 -13.64 -12.46 -20.69
C GLY A 389 -14.22 -13.72 -20.05
N LEU A 390 -15.03 -14.45 -20.83
CA LEU A 390 -15.69 -15.67 -20.39
C LEU A 390 -14.88 -16.89 -20.85
N ILE A 391 -14.26 -17.57 -19.89
CA ILE A 391 -13.38 -18.72 -20.14
C ILE A 391 -13.95 -19.97 -19.49
N GLY A 392 -14.07 -21.03 -20.27
CA GLY A 392 -14.53 -22.33 -19.81
C GLY A 392 -16.02 -22.38 -19.45
N LYS A 393 -16.43 -23.42 -18.73
CA LYS A 393 -17.82 -23.63 -18.29
C LYS A 393 -17.98 -23.13 -16.86
N PRO A 394 -18.89 -22.17 -16.59
CA PRO A 394 -19.11 -21.69 -15.23
C PRO A 394 -20.01 -22.63 -14.43
N ASP A 395 -19.78 -22.66 -13.12
CA ASP A 395 -20.70 -23.21 -12.14
C ASP A 395 -21.82 -22.23 -11.79
N CYS A 396 -21.53 -20.93 -11.88
CA CYS A 396 -22.50 -19.87 -11.65
C CYS A 396 -22.25 -18.71 -12.61
N THR A 397 -23.31 -18.17 -13.19
CA THR A 397 -23.26 -16.96 -14.01
C THR A 397 -24.05 -15.85 -13.33
N ILE A 398 -23.43 -14.71 -13.12
CA ILE A 398 -24.03 -13.50 -12.57
C ILE A 398 -24.05 -12.46 -13.67
N LYS A 399 -25.25 -12.12 -14.16
CA LYS A 399 -25.43 -11.03 -15.15
C LYS A 399 -26.04 -9.83 -14.44
N ALA A 400 -25.40 -8.66 -14.52
CA ALA A 400 -25.85 -7.47 -13.82
C ALA A 400 -25.74 -6.22 -14.70
N ASP A 401 -26.64 -5.27 -14.51
CA ASP A 401 -26.43 -3.90 -14.95
C ASP A 401 -25.32 -3.26 -14.13
N SER A 402 -24.34 -2.63 -14.77
CA SER A 402 -23.11 -2.12 -14.12
C SER A 402 -23.39 -1.11 -13.01
N GLN A 403 -24.32 -0.17 -13.24
CA GLN A 403 -24.69 0.82 -12.25
C GLN A 403 -25.49 0.22 -11.07
N THR A 404 -26.27 -0.81 -11.35
CA THR A 404 -26.98 -1.55 -10.29
C THR A 404 -26.00 -2.33 -9.42
N TRP A 405 -24.98 -2.95 -10.01
CA TRP A 405 -23.94 -3.68 -9.27
C TRP A 405 -23.09 -2.74 -8.40
N LEU A 406 -22.63 -1.62 -8.96
CA LEU A 406 -21.87 -0.61 -8.21
C LEU A 406 -22.71 0.03 -7.08
N GLY A 407 -23.98 0.33 -7.34
CA GLY A 407 -24.89 0.83 -6.31
C GLY A 407 -25.15 -0.20 -5.18
N PHE A 408 -25.16 -1.51 -5.52
CA PHE A 408 -25.22 -2.56 -4.48
C PHE A 408 -23.94 -2.56 -3.63
N LEU A 409 -22.76 -2.51 -4.25
CA LEU A 409 -21.48 -2.48 -3.52
C LEU A 409 -21.36 -1.23 -2.62
N ARG A 410 -21.95 -0.11 -3.02
CA ARG A 410 -22.01 1.13 -2.22
C ARG A 410 -23.14 1.16 -1.17
N LYS A 411 -23.90 0.06 -1.03
CA LYS A 411 -25.06 -0.06 -0.13
C LYS A 411 -26.21 0.91 -0.43
N GLU A 412 -26.20 1.51 -1.60
CA GLU A 412 -27.30 2.37 -2.09
C GLU A 412 -28.49 1.56 -2.58
N ARG A 413 -28.30 0.28 -2.89
CA ARG A 413 -29.32 -0.62 -3.43
C ARG A 413 -29.27 -1.99 -2.79
N SER A 414 -30.44 -2.56 -2.51
CA SER A 414 -30.57 -3.92 -1.99
C SER A 414 -30.37 -4.95 -3.10
N ILE A 415 -29.63 -6.03 -2.83
CA ILE A 415 -29.47 -7.16 -3.76
C ILE A 415 -30.80 -7.84 -4.03
N SER A 416 -31.67 -7.95 -3.02
CA SER A 416 -33.01 -8.54 -3.15
C SER A 416 -33.86 -7.77 -4.16
N TRP A 417 -33.84 -6.44 -4.10
CA TRP A 417 -34.52 -5.58 -5.07
C TRP A 417 -33.95 -5.79 -6.49
N ALA A 418 -32.64 -5.84 -6.63
CA ALA A 418 -31.98 -6.01 -7.91
C ALA A 418 -32.27 -7.38 -8.55
N LEU A 419 -32.40 -8.44 -7.74
CA LEU A 419 -32.83 -9.78 -8.19
C LEU A 419 -34.31 -9.79 -8.59
N LEU A 420 -35.22 -9.21 -7.79
CA LEU A 420 -36.63 -9.13 -8.07
C LEU A 420 -36.94 -8.34 -9.34
N THR A 421 -36.24 -7.26 -9.60
CA THR A 421 -36.40 -6.42 -10.79
C THR A 421 -35.67 -6.96 -12.02
N GLY A 422 -34.96 -8.12 -11.91
CA GLY A 422 -34.21 -8.72 -12.99
C GLY A 422 -32.97 -7.94 -13.45
N ARG A 423 -32.57 -6.92 -12.70
CA ARG A 423 -31.34 -6.13 -12.96
C ARG A 423 -30.07 -6.92 -12.60
N ILE A 424 -30.20 -7.87 -11.68
CA ILE A 424 -29.20 -8.92 -11.44
C ILE A 424 -29.89 -10.26 -11.71
N ARG A 425 -29.29 -11.08 -12.55
CA ARG A 425 -29.77 -12.43 -12.87
C ARG A 425 -28.70 -13.44 -12.56
N VAL A 426 -29.09 -14.53 -11.90
CA VAL A 426 -28.16 -15.59 -11.46
C VAL A 426 -28.60 -16.90 -12.10
N ARG A 427 -27.66 -17.62 -12.71
CA ARG A 427 -27.80 -19.00 -13.18
C ARG A 427 -26.79 -19.86 -12.44
N GLY A 428 -27.18 -21.02 -11.90
CA GLY A 428 -26.31 -21.91 -11.11
C GLY A 428 -26.64 -21.95 -9.62
N GLY A 429 -27.72 -21.26 -9.18
CA GLY A 429 -28.26 -21.33 -7.83
C GLY A 429 -27.86 -20.18 -6.92
N LEU A 430 -28.78 -19.79 -6.02
CA LEU A 430 -28.58 -18.71 -5.07
C LEU A 430 -27.52 -19.06 -4.00
N SER A 431 -27.36 -20.32 -3.65
CA SER A 431 -26.32 -20.76 -2.70
C SER A 431 -24.90 -20.43 -3.18
N ARG A 432 -24.66 -20.53 -4.49
CA ARG A 432 -23.37 -20.16 -5.11
C ARG A 432 -23.15 -18.64 -5.10
N LEU A 433 -24.21 -17.86 -5.32
CA LEU A 433 -24.15 -16.39 -5.17
C LEU A 433 -23.83 -16.00 -3.72
N GLN A 434 -24.45 -16.66 -2.74
CA GLN A 434 -24.16 -16.40 -1.32
C GLN A 434 -22.71 -16.80 -0.95
N ALA A 435 -22.24 -17.94 -1.47
CA ALA A 435 -20.86 -18.38 -1.28
C ALA A 435 -19.88 -17.36 -1.90
N PHE A 436 -20.16 -16.89 -3.11
CA PHE A 436 -19.39 -15.81 -3.74
C PHE A 436 -19.38 -14.54 -2.88
N GLY A 437 -20.55 -14.08 -2.41
CA GLY A 437 -20.68 -12.88 -1.59
C GLY A 437 -19.87 -12.95 -0.29
N ARG A 438 -19.78 -14.10 0.36
CA ARG A 438 -18.95 -14.27 1.56
C ARG A 438 -17.46 -14.08 1.31
N CYS A 439 -16.99 -14.38 0.10
CA CYS A 439 -15.59 -14.23 -0.25
C CYS A 439 -15.18 -12.78 -0.57
N PHE A 440 -16.13 -11.86 -0.77
CA PHE A 440 -15.88 -10.49 -1.16
C PHE A 440 -16.73 -9.55 -0.31
N LEU A 441 -16.29 -9.32 0.91
CA LEU A 441 -17.00 -8.47 1.87
C LEU A 441 -16.78 -6.99 1.53
N GLY A 442 -17.88 -6.28 1.33
CA GLY A 442 -17.97 -4.86 1.06
C GLY A 442 -19.07 -4.17 1.85
#